data_7c850c35f759aa4660ea1bfa115f5e41
#
_entry.id   7c850c35f759aa4660ea1bfa115f5e41
#
_cell.length_a   1.000
_cell.length_b   1.000
_cell.length_c   1.000
_cell.angle_alpha   90.00
_cell.angle_beta   90.00
_cell.angle_gamma   90.00
#
_symmetry.space_group_name_H-M   'P 1'
#
loop_
_entity.id
_entity.type
_entity.pdbx_description
1 polymer ?
#
loop_
_entity_poly.entity_id
_entity_poly.type
_entity_poly.pdbx_seq_one_letter_code
_entity_poly.pdbx_strand_id
1 'polypeptide(L)'
;MHIQIFNPNQVQLLPLVKQFNQEFYLVGGTAVALHIGHRRSIDFDLFKFSPIKPKSIIQTISGFDYTYSVTRRVTEQLNVNINDVKFTFYQYPFKIYARERLEDILRLPTLIDLAAMKAYALGRRSK
;
A
#
# COMPACT_ATOMS: atom_id res chain seq x y z
N MET A 1 -7.60 -14.88 -0.51
CA MET A 1 -7.21 -13.66 -1.26
C MET A 1 -6.98 -13.99 -2.72
N HIS A 2 -7.42 -13.10 -3.59
CA HIS A 2 -7.37 -13.30 -5.03
C HIS A 2 -6.04 -12.80 -5.61
N ILE A 3 -4.97 -13.51 -5.37
CA ILE A 3 -3.62 -13.10 -5.79
C ILE A 3 -3.49 -12.94 -7.31
N GLN A 4 -4.37 -13.58 -8.08
CA GLN A 4 -4.35 -13.50 -9.53
C GLN A 4 -4.69 -12.10 -10.06
N ILE A 5 -5.14 -11.17 -9.23
CA ILE A 5 -5.42 -9.81 -9.68
C ILE A 5 -4.15 -9.02 -9.99
N PHE A 6 -3.01 -9.46 -9.48
CA PHE A 6 -1.75 -8.77 -9.74
C PHE A 6 -1.31 -8.93 -11.20
N ASN A 7 -0.84 -7.84 -11.79
CA ASN A 7 -0.18 -7.91 -13.08
C ASN A 7 1.30 -8.33 -12.90
N PRO A 8 2.00 -8.67 -14.00
CA PRO A 8 3.41 -9.10 -13.88
C PRO A 8 4.32 -8.10 -13.19
N ASN A 9 4.10 -6.79 -13.40
CA ASN A 9 4.92 -5.76 -12.74
C ASN A 9 4.72 -5.79 -11.23
N GLN A 10 3.48 -5.94 -10.78
CA GLN A 10 3.20 -6.03 -9.35
C GLN A 10 3.80 -7.30 -8.74
N VAL A 11 3.70 -8.43 -9.44
CA VAL A 11 4.26 -9.70 -8.96
C VAL A 11 5.77 -9.56 -8.72
N GLN A 12 6.49 -8.90 -9.63
CA GLN A 12 7.93 -8.70 -9.49
C GLN A 12 8.29 -7.84 -8.26
N LEU A 13 7.36 -7.02 -7.77
CA LEU A 13 7.59 -6.13 -6.64
C LEU A 13 7.18 -6.74 -5.30
N LEU A 14 6.55 -7.92 -5.30
CA LEU A 14 6.11 -8.54 -4.05
C LEU A 14 7.24 -8.81 -3.05
N PRO A 15 8.47 -9.20 -3.48
CA PRO A 15 9.57 -9.32 -2.51
C PRO A 15 9.88 -8.02 -1.78
N LEU A 16 9.78 -6.87 -2.46
CA LEU A 16 9.95 -5.57 -1.82
C LEU A 16 8.78 -5.26 -0.90
N VAL A 17 7.55 -5.47 -1.37
CA VAL A 17 6.33 -5.22 -0.60
C VAL A 17 6.38 -5.99 0.72
N LYS A 18 6.86 -7.23 0.68
CA LYS A 18 7.00 -8.06 1.88
C LYS A 18 7.92 -7.44 2.95
N GLN A 19 8.90 -6.65 2.55
CA GLN A 19 9.82 -6.00 3.49
C GLN A 19 9.11 -4.99 4.40
N PHE A 20 7.93 -4.52 3.99
CA PHE A 20 7.15 -3.54 4.75
C PHE A 20 6.04 -4.16 5.59
N ASN A 21 5.95 -5.50 5.67
CA ASN A 21 4.81 -6.18 6.28
C ASN A 21 4.70 -5.99 7.80
N GLN A 22 5.79 -5.64 8.48
CA GLN A 22 5.77 -5.41 9.92
C GLN A 22 5.24 -4.01 10.27
N GLU A 23 5.52 -3.03 9.41
CA GLU A 23 5.19 -1.64 9.69
C GLU A 23 3.89 -1.19 9.03
N PHE A 24 3.64 -1.65 7.81
CA PHE A 24 2.55 -1.16 6.98
C PHE A 24 1.49 -2.23 6.72
N TYR A 25 0.29 -1.77 6.40
CA TYR A 25 -0.79 -2.62 5.88
C TYR A 25 -1.26 -2.06 4.55
N LEU A 26 -1.79 -2.95 3.71
CA LEU A 26 -2.22 -2.59 2.36
C LEU A 26 -3.67 -2.10 2.38
N VAL A 27 -3.93 -0.98 1.69
CA VAL A 27 -5.27 -0.42 1.52
C VAL A 27 -5.50 -0.08 0.06
N GLY A 28 -6.56 0.67 -0.20
CA GLY A 28 -6.86 1.20 -1.53
C GLY A 28 -7.43 0.16 -2.48
N GLY A 29 -7.42 0.51 -3.76
CA GLY A 29 -8.03 -0.32 -4.80
C GLY A 29 -7.44 -1.71 -4.91
N THR A 30 -6.14 -1.85 -4.70
CA THR A 30 -5.47 -3.15 -4.76
C THR A 30 -5.94 -4.06 -3.62
N ALA A 31 -6.11 -3.52 -2.41
CA ALA A 31 -6.62 -4.29 -1.28
C ALA A 31 -8.06 -4.75 -1.54
N VAL A 32 -8.90 -3.86 -2.06
CA VAL A 32 -10.28 -4.21 -2.43
C VAL A 32 -10.28 -5.31 -3.50
N ALA A 33 -9.43 -5.17 -4.52
CA ALA A 33 -9.34 -6.16 -5.59
C ALA A 33 -8.93 -7.54 -5.08
N LEU A 34 -8.04 -7.60 -4.08
CA LEU A 34 -7.63 -8.86 -3.46
C LEU A 34 -8.80 -9.54 -2.75
N HIS A 35 -9.70 -8.77 -2.13
CA HIS A 35 -10.89 -9.32 -1.47
C HIS A 35 -11.92 -9.86 -2.45
N ILE A 36 -12.20 -9.11 -3.53
CA ILE A 36 -13.32 -9.44 -4.42
C ILE A 36 -12.90 -10.10 -5.73
N GLY A 37 -11.60 -10.18 -6.00
CA GLY A 37 -11.10 -10.82 -7.22
C GLY A 37 -11.30 -10.01 -8.49
N HIS A 38 -11.54 -8.71 -8.37
CA HIS A 38 -11.82 -7.83 -9.50
C HIS A 38 -10.66 -6.87 -9.73
N ARG A 39 -9.99 -6.98 -10.87
CA ARG A 39 -8.82 -6.17 -11.18
C ARG A 39 -9.23 -4.71 -11.44
N ARG A 40 -8.82 -3.78 -10.56
CA ARG A 40 -9.17 -2.37 -10.67
C ARG A 40 -7.99 -1.42 -10.54
N SER A 41 -6.94 -1.85 -9.88
CA SER A 41 -5.82 -0.96 -9.55
C SER A 41 -4.52 -1.72 -9.65
N ILE A 42 -3.45 -0.98 -10.02
CA ILE A 42 -2.09 -1.51 -10.08
C ILE A 42 -1.19 -0.87 -9.02
N ASP A 43 -1.73 0.03 -8.21
CA ASP A 43 -0.95 0.77 -7.22
C ASP A 43 -0.86 0.00 -5.90
N PHE A 44 0.17 0.30 -5.11
CA PHE A 44 0.29 -0.19 -3.74
C PHE A 44 0.15 0.99 -2.79
N ASP A 45 -0.92 1.00 -1.99
CA ASP A 45 -1.16 2.00 -0.94
C ASP A 45 -0.86 1.36 0.41
N LEU A 46 0.22 1.79 1.05
CA LEU A 46 0.73 1.23 2.29
C LEU A 46 0.59 2.27 3.39
N PHE A 47 -0.23 1.97 4.39
CA PHE A 47 -0.56 2.87 5.47
C PHE A 47 -0.03 2.35 6.80
N LYS A 48 0.21 3.28 7.73
CA LYS A 48 0.45 2.95 9.14
C LYS A 48 0.02 4.11 10.03
N PHE A 49 -0.20 3.82 11.31
CA PHE A 49 -0.65 4.82 12.27
C PHE A 49 0.49 5.73 12.73
N SER A 50 1.66 5.15 12.99
CA SER A 50 2.82 5.92 13.48
C SER A 50 3.49 6.68 12.34
N PRO A 51 4.37 7.65 12.64
CA PRO A 51 5.05 8.43 11.60
C PRO A 51 5.85 7.55 10.64
N ILE A 52 5.80 7.90 9.36
CA ILE A 52 6.62 7.23 8.35
C ILE A 52 8.06 7.76 8.43
N LYS A 53 9.00 6.95 7.95
CA LYS A 53 10.42 7.29 7.90
C LYS A 53 10.89 7.22 6.45
N PRO A 54 10.75 8.31 5.68
CA PRO A 54 11.04 8.28 4.24
C PRO A 54 12.45 7.79 3.91
N LYS A 55 13.43 8.22 4.68
CA LYS A 55 14.82 7.80 4.45
C LYS A 55 14.98 6.29 4.58
N SER A 56 14.37 5.69 5.60
CA SER A 56 14.41 4.25 5.83
C SER A 56 13.68 3.49 4.71
N ILE A 57 12.54 4.01 4.27
CA ILE A 57 11.78 3.42 3.16
C ILE A 57 12.63 3.41 1.89
N ILE A 58 13.24 4.55 1.56
CA ILE A 58 14.08 4.67 0.36
C ILE A 58 15.29 3.73 0.44
N GLN A 59 15.89 3.59 1.61
CA GLN A 59 17.00 2.64 1.79
C GLN A 59 16.57 1.21 1.49
N THR A 60 15.39 0.81 1.96
CA THR A 60 14.86 -0.52 1.69
C THR A 60 14.64 -0.73 0.18
N ILE A 61 14.06 0.26 -0.50
CA ILE A 61 13.84 0.21 -1.94
C ILE A 61 15.18 0.09 -2.68
N SER A 62 16.18 0.89 -2.31
CA SER A 62 17.47 0.91 -2.99
C SER A 62 18.28 -0.37 -2.77
N GLY A 63 17.90 -1.19 -1.81
CA GLY A 63 18.51 -2.51 -1.62
C GLY A 63 18.11 -3.52 -2.69
N PHE A 64 17.13 -3.21 -3.49
CA PHE A 64 16.68 -4.04 -4.62
C PHE A 64 17.17 -3.44 -5.93
N ASP A 65 17.17 -4.26 -6.97
CA ASP A 65 17.61 -3.84 -8.31
C ASP A 65 16.43 -3.33 -9.14
N TYR A 66 15.71 -2.35 -8.58
CA TYR A 66 14.56 -1.73 -9.25
C TYR A 66 14.88 -0.30 -9.66
N THR A 67 14.26 0.15 -10.75
CA THR A 67 14.25 1.57 -11.12
C THR A 67 13.19 2.28 -10.31
N TYR A 68 13.55 3.37 -9.62
CA TYR A 68 12.57 4.10 -8.82
C TYR A 68 12.80 5.61 -8.89
N SER A 69 11.73 6.36 -8.66
CA SER A 69 11.80 7.82 -8.53
C SER A 69 10.79 8.29 -7.48
N VAL A 70 11.25 9.21 -6.63
CA VAL A 70 10.39 9.82 -5.61
C VAL A 70 9.60 10.95 -6.29
N THR A 71 8.26 10.88 -6.21
CA THR A 71 7.39 11.88 -6.85
C THR A 71 6.78 12.85 -5.85
N ARG A 72 6.71 12.47 -4.56
CA ARG A 72 6.23 13.35 -3.50
C ARG A 72 6.86 12.95 -2.17
N ARG A 73 7.30 13.93 -1.40
CA ARG A 73 7.87 13.68 -0.07
C ARG A 73 7.48 14.80 0.87
N VAL A 74 6.55 14.50 1.78
CA VAL A 74 6.13 15.40 2.86
C VAL A 74 6.18 14.61 4.16
N THR A 75 5.89 15.26 5.29
CA THR A 75 6.03 14.64 6.61
C THR A 75 5.22 13.34 6.73
N GLU A 76 3.97 13.33 6.28
CA GLU A 76 3.06 12.20 6.45
C GLU A 76 2.92 11.31 5.22
N GLN A 77 3.60 11.64 4.11
CA GLN A 77 3.39 10.89 2.85
C GLN A 77 4.64 10.85 1.99
N LEU A 78 4.90 9.67 1.44
CA LEU A 78 5.96 9.45 0.47
C LEU A 78 5.37 8.70 -0.72
N ASN A 79 5.47 9.28 -1.91
CA ASN A 79 5.07 8.61 -3.15
C ASN A 79 6.30 8.26 -3.96
N VAL A 80 6.38 7.02 -4.41
CA VAL A 80 7.51 6.50 -5.20
C VAL A 80 6.96 5.69 -6.35
N ASN A 81 7.45 5.95 -7.56
CA ASN A 81 7.22 5.06 -8.69
C ASN A 81 8.34 4.05 -8.74
N ILE A 82 8.01 2.77 -8.74
CA ILE A 82 8.98 1.68 -8.76
C ILE A 82 8.59 0.75 -9.91
N ASN A 83 9.44 0.65 -10.94
CA ASN A 83 9.17 -0.16 -12.13
C ASN A 83 7.76 0.11 -12.69
N ASP A 84 7.42 1.40 -12.82
CA ASP A 84 6.12 1.89 -13.34
C ASP A 84 4.92 1.55 -12.46
N VAL A 85 5.13 1.14 -11.21
CA VAL A 85 4.07 0.93 -10.24
C VAL A 85 4.15 2.01 -9.18
N LYS A 86 3.03 2.67 -8.91
CA LYS A 86 2.97 3.76 -7.93
C LYS A 86 2.82 3.17 -6.53
N PHE A 87 3.72 3.58 -5.64
CA PHE A 87 3.64 3.27 -4.20
C PHE A 87 3.31 4.54 -3.44
N THR A 88 2.34 4.46 -2.53
CA THR A 88 2.03 5.52 -1.58
C THR A 88 2.25 4.97 -0.18
N PHE A 89 3.15 5.61 0.57
CA PHE A 89 3.37 5.33 1.99
C PHE A 89 2.76 6.49 2.77
N TYR A 90 1.83 6.21 3.68
CA TYR A 90 1.06 7.27 4.32
C TYR A 90 0.84 7.00 5.80
N GLN A 91 1.02 8.05 6.61
CA GLN A 91 0.65 8.02 8.03
C GLN A 91 -0.84 8.30 8.16
N TYR A 92 -1.62 7.25 8.41
CA TYR A 92 -3.07 7.36 8.53
C TYR A 92 -3.44 7.79 9.94
N PRO A 93 -4.36 8.77 10.11
CA PRO A 93 -4.64 9.35 11.43
C PRO A 93 -5.45 8.44 12.38
N PHE A 94 -5.89 7.28 11.92
CA PHE A 94 -6.67 6.35 12.72
C PHE A 94 -5.98 5.02 12.85
N LYS A 95 -6.16 4.34 14.00
CA LYS A 95 -5.71 2.96 14.17
C LYS A 95 -6.61 2.03 13.38
N ILE A 96 -6.00 1.19 12.57
CA ILE A 96 -6.70 0.17 11.79
C ILE A 96 -6.12 -1.19 12.14
N TYR A 97 -7.00 -2.16 12.40
CA TYR A 97 -6.59 -3.53 12.67
C TYR A 97 -6.64 -4.32 11.37
N ALA A 98 -5.46 -4.53 10.78
CA ALA A 98 -5.33 -5.29 9.54
C ALA A 98 -5.39 -6.78 9.87
N ARG A 99 -6.58 -7.36 9.88
CA ARG A 99 -6.85 -8.73 10.32
C ARG A 99 -6.70 -9.76 9.22
N GLU A 100 -6.77 -9.33 7.97
CA GLU A 100 -6.63 -10.21 6.82
C GLU A 100 -5.18 -10.27 6.37
N ARG A 101 -4.83 -11.33 5.66
CA ARG A 101 -3.45 -11.51 5.20
C ARG A 101 -3.44 -11.95 3.74
N LEU A 102 -2.50 -11.38 3.00
CA LEU A 102 -2.12 -11.91 1.70
C LEU A 102 -0.91 -12.81 1.95
N GLU A 103 -1.15 -14.10 2.18
CA GLU A 103 -0.12 -15.09 2.50
C GLU A 103 0.82 -14.54 3.60
N ASP A 104 2.14 -14.63 3.41
CA ASP A 104 3.13 -14.04 4.32
C ASP A 104 3.66 -12.70 3.80
N ILE A 105 2.99 -12.11 2.81
CA ILE A 105 3.48 -10.91 2.11
C ILE A 105 3.03 -9.64 2.82
N LEU A 106 1.73 -9.48 3.05
CA LEU A 106 1.18 -8.27 3.67
C LEU A 106 -0.06 -8.57 4.49
N ARG A 107 -0.32 -7.67 5.44
CA ARG A 107 -1.60 -7.58 6.14
C ARG A 107 -2.47 -6.57 5.45
N LEU A 108 -3.79 -6.74 5.55
CA LEU A 108 -4.74 -5.77 5.05
C LEU A 108 -6.03 -5.80 5.87
N PRO A 109 -6.79 -4.67 5.89
CA PRO A 109 -8.07 -4.63 6.60
C PRO A 109 -9.11 -5.52 5.95
N THR A 110 -10.21 -5.76 6.69
CA THR A 110 -11.40 -6.40 6.11
C THR A 110 -12.01 -5.51 5.04
N LEU A 111 -12.85 -6.08 4.20
CA LEU A 111 -13.54 -5.32 3.16
C LEU A 111 -14.41 -4.21 3.75
N ILE A 112 -15.07 -4.48 4.90
CA ILE A 112 -15.88 -3.48 5.60
C ILE A 112 -15.03 -2.30 6.05
N ASP A 113 -13.88 -2.57 6.65
CA ASP A 113 -12.97 -1.50 7.10
C ASP A 113 -12.43 -0.70 5.92
N LEU A 114 -12.12 -1.35 4.80
CA LEU A 114 -11.70 -0.66 3.59
C LEU A 114 -12.80 0.25 3.06
N ALA A 115 -14.05 -0.20 3.10
CA ALA A 115 -15.19 0.62 2.68
C ALA A 115 -15.35 1.85 3.59
N ALA A 116 -15.18 1.68 4.90
CA ALA A 116 -15.26 2.78 5.86
C ALA A 116 -14.15 3.80 5.61
N MET A 117 -12.93 3.35 5.34
CA MET A 117 -11.80 4.23 5.03
C MET A 117 -12.08 5.03 3.75
N LYS A 118 -12.65 4.41 2.72
CA LYS A 118 -13.02 5.08 1.48
C LYS A 118 -14.10 6.12 1.71
N ALA A 119 -15.12 5.79 2.52
CA ALA A 119 -16.19 6.73 2.85
C ALA A 119 -15.64 7.96 3.58
N TYR A 120 -14.72 7.77 4.53
CA TYR A 120 -14.06 8.86 5.23
C TYR A 120 -13.31 9.77 4.24
N ALA A 121 -12.54 9.19 3.33
CA ALA A 121 -11.78 9.95 2.35
C ALA A 121 -12.70 10.78 1.43
N LEU A 122 -13.82 10.19 0.98
CA LEU A 122 -14.80 10.89 0.16
C LEU A 122 -15.47 12.03 0.92
N GLY A 123 -15.81 11.81 2.19
CA GLY A 123 -16.38 12.86 3.03
C GLY A 123 -15.47 14.06 3.19
N ARG A 124 -14.18 13.82 3.32
CA ARG A 124 -13.19 14.90 3.39
C ARG A 124 -13.05 15.66 2.08
N ARG A 125 -13.16 14.95 0.96
CA ARG A 125 -13.06 15.59 -0.37
C ARG A 125 -14.22 16.51 -0.69
N SER A 126 -15.40 16.20 -0.15
CA SER A 126 -16.59 17.01 -0.42
C SER A 126 -16.64 18.29 0.41
N LYS A 127 -15.66 18.52 1.24
CA LYS A 127 -15.48 19.76 1.99
C LYS A 127 -14.42 20.63 1.31
#